data_aee816774f222a4e775061ac35a28ffc
#
_entry.id   aee816774f222a4e775061ac35a28ffc
#
_cell.length_a   1.000
_cell.length_b   1.000
_cell.length_c   1.000
_cell.angle_alpha   90.00
_cell.angle_beta   90.00
_cell.angle_gamma   90.00
#
_symmetry.space_group_name_H-M   'P 1'
#
loop_
_entity.id
_entity.type
_entity.pdbx_description
1 polymer ?
#
loop_
_entity_poly.entity_id
_entity_poly.type
_entity_poly.pdbx_seq_one_letter_code
_entity_poly.pdbx_strand_id
1 'polypeptide(L)'
;MQSRHHDRFLYFREQSNTSNDYYISYVRPFVAIDSHTTVLEIGCGEGGNLLPFACLGCKVTGIDKDPERIRQAIMFFRESGKEGQFIISDFMSYPCPKMVSERFDVILVHDVIEHIQPSEKYSFFMHIHGFLKHDGIVFFGFPAWHNPFGGHQQISVGFASRLPFIHLLPNCIYKGLLYRSGASREQIDELMLIKQARMTIEQFDKLAMSTGYRIADRTLWLVNPHYKQKFNLSARRLWPLLSSLPYIRNYFTTSAFYILSDKLDSEKINYL
;
A
#
# COMPACT_ATOMS: atom_id res chain seq x y z
N MET A 1 0.93 -18.62 10.72
CA MET A 1 0.28 -18.03 9.54
C MET A 1 -1.21 -18.02 9.78
N GLN A 2 -1.92 -16.91 9.58
CA GLN A 2 -3.38 -16.91 9.77
C GLN A 2 -4.00 -17.74 8.65
N SER A 3 -4.99 -18.60 8.95
CA SER A 3 -5.67 -19.48 7.98
C SER A 3 -6.21 -18.74 6.75
N ARG A 4 -6.52 -17.45 6.87
CA ARG A 4 -6.99 -16.56 5.81
C ARG A 4 -6.00 -16.34 4.67
N HIS A 5 -4.69 -16.42 4.91
CA HIS A 5 -3.70 -16.32 3.85
C HIS A 5 -3.67 -17.55 2.94
N HIS A 6 -4.37 -18.62 3.33
CA HIS A 6 -4.55 -19.81 2.50
C HIS A 6 -5.82 -19.72 1.63
N ASP A 7 -6.84 -18.93 2.05
CA ASP A 7 -8.03 -18.65 1.25
C ASP A 7 -7.83 -17.31 0.50
N ARG A 8 -7.29 -17.40 -0.70
CA ARG A 8 -6.97 -16.25 -1.54
C ARG A 8 -8.21 -15.52 -2.03
N PHE A 9 -9.31 -16.24 -2.25
CA PHE A 9 -10.58 -15.62 -2.64
C PHE A 9 -11.21 -14.81 -1.50
N LEU A 10 -11.15 -15.34 -0.27
CA LEU A 10 -11.57 -14.57 0.90
C LEU A 10 -10.74 -13.30 1.06
N TYR A 11 -9.42 -13.38 0.89
CA TYR A 11 -8.52 -12.23 0.97
C TYR A 11 -8.83 -11.19 -0.11
N PHE A 12 -9.02 -11.61 -1.36
CA PHE A 12 -9.48 -10.77 -2.46
C PHE A 12 -10.78 -10.01 -2.12
N ARG A 13 -11.78 -10.69 -1.56
CA ARG A 13 -13.04 -10.08 -1.13
C ARG A 13 -12.85 -9.10 0.02
N GLU A 14 -12.02 -9.43 1.01
CA GLU A 14 -11.71 -8.53 2.12
C GLU A 14 -11.04 -7.23 1.63
N GLN A 15 -10.11 -7.33 0.68
CA GLN A 15 -9.49 -6.17 0.04
C GLN A 15 -10.52 -5.36 -0.75
N SER A 16 -11.35 -6.01 -1.56
CA SER A 16 -12.40 -5.36 -2.34
C SER A 16 -13.38 -4.59 -1.45
N ASN A 17 -13.85 -5.19 -0.37
CA ASN A 17 -14.73 -4.52 0.58
C ASN A 17 -14.04 -3.31 1.24
N THR A 18 -12.77 -3.44 1.61
CA THR A 18 -12.00 -2.34 2.20
C THR A 18 -11.82 -1.19 1.21
N SER A 19 -11.48 -1.50 -0.04
CA SER A 19 -11.32 -0.52 -1.11
C SER A 19 -12.65 0.20 -1.40
N ASN A 20 -13.75 -0.53 -1.49
CA ASN A 20 -15.09 0.04 -1.69
C ASN A 20 -15.49 0.98 -0.55
N ASP A 21 -15.30 0.56 0.70
CA ASP A 21 -15.74 1.30 1.88
C ASP A 21 -14.85 2.53 2.17
N TYR A 22 -13.55 2.47 1.83
CA TYR A 22 -12.59 3.47 2.27
C TYR A 22 -11.76 4.10 1.15
N TYR A 23 -11.22 3.32 0.18
CA TYR A 23 -10.28 3.91 -0.81
C TYR A 23 -11.01 4.77 -1.83
N ILE A 24 -12.14 4.29 -2.36
CA ILE A 24 -12.98 5.07 -3.30
C ILE A 24 -13.35 6.43 -2.68
N SER A 25 -13.88 6.42 -1.45
CA SER A 25 -14.29 7.65 -0.74
C SER A 25 -13.13 8.57 -0.40
N TYR A 26 -11.92 8.02 -0.19
CA TYR A 26 -10.71 8.76 0.11
C TYR A 26 -10.09 9.42 -1.14
N VAL A 27 -10.19 8.75 -2.29
CA VAL A 27 -9.66 9.20 -3.59
C VAL A 27 -10.58 10.21 -4.27
N ARG A 28 -11.89 10.00 -4.19
CA ARG A 28 -12.92 10.78 -4.92
C ARG A 28 -12.88 12.30 -4.74
N PRO A 29 -12.48 12.89 -3.59
CA PRO A 29 -12.34 14.35 -3.47
C PRO A 29 -11.24 14.97 -4.35
N PHE A 30 -10.31 14.17 -4.87
CA PHE A 30 -9.12 14.65 -5.59
C PHE A 30 -9.18 14.34 -7.09
N VAL A 31 -9.96 13.34 -7.50
CA VAL A 31 -10.11 12.95 -8.90
C VAL A 31 -11.48 12.35 -9.15
N ALA A 32 -12.08 12.62 -10.30
CA ALA A 32 -13.33 11.99 -10.71
C ALA A 32 -13.13 10.47 -10.84
N ILE A 33 -14.13 9.70 -10.41
CA ILE A 33 -14.12 8.24 -10.52
C ILE A 33 -15.32 7.83 -11.37
N ASP A 34 -15.07 7.59 -12.65
CA ASP A 34 -16.07 7.24 -13.67
C ASP A 34 -15.49 6.30 -14.74
N SER A 35 -16.22 6.08 -15.84
CA SER A 35 -15.83 5.19 -16.93
C SER A 35 -14.65 5.68 -17.78
N HIS A 36 -14.24 6.94 -17.65
CA HIS A 36 -13.05 7.50 -18.33
C HIS A 36 -11.80 7.40 -17.49
N THR A 37 -11.95 7.15 -16.18
CA THR A 37 -10.86 7.09 -15.22
C THR A 37 -10.01 5.84 -15.42
N THR A 38 -8.70 6.02 -15.49
CA THR A 38 -7.70 4.95 -15.56
C THR A 38 -7.03 4.77 -14.19
N VAL A 39 -6.99 3.54 -13.68
CA VAL A 39 -6.44 3.21 -12.37
C VAL A 39 -5.34 2.17 -12.50
N LEU A 40 -4.17 2.44 -11.93
CA LEU A 40 -3.08 1.47 -11.79
C LEU A 40 -2.94 1.07 -10.33
N GLU A 41 -2.76 -0.22 -10.05
CA GLU A 41 -2.26 -0.68 -8.75
C GLU A 41 -0.89 -1.34 -8.91
N ILE A 42 0.08 -0.81 -8.16
CA ILE A 42 1.43 -1.35 -8.06
C ILE A 42 1.48 -2.34 -6.90
N GLY A 43 1.92 -3.58 -7.16
CA GLY A 43 1.83 -4.67 -6.19
C GLY A 43 0.39 -5.12 -5.95
N CYS A 44 -0.37 -5.30 -7.03
CA CYS A 44 -1.81 -5.52 -6.96
C CYS A 44 -2.23 -6.88 -6.36
N GLY A 45 -1.29 -7.81 -6.21
CA GLY A 45 -1.62 -9.15 -5.75
C GLY A 45 -2.75 -9.78 -6.56
N GLU A 46 -3.79 -10.22 -5.86
CA GLU A 46 -5.00 -10.82 -6.44
C GLU A 46 -6.00 -9.77 -7.03
N GLY A 47 -5.65 -8.47 -6.99
CA GLY A 47 -6.46 -7.41 -7.61
C GLY A 47 -7.67 -6.95 -6.81
N GLY A 48 -7.79 -7.35 -5.53
CA GLY A 48 -8.98 -7.05 -4.74
C GLY A 48 -9.27 -5.55 -4.61
N ASN A 49 -8.24 -4.72 -4.45
CA ASN A 49 -8.42 -3.27 -4.33
C ASN A 49 -8.92 -2.62 -5.63
N LEU A 50 -8.62 -3.22 -6.80
CA LEU A 50 -9.04 -2.71 -8.11
C LEU A 50 -10.51 -3.03 -8.44
N LEU A 51 -11.09 -4.09 -7.87
CA LEU A 51 -12.42 -4.54 -8.22
C LEU A 51 -13.50 -3.45 -8.06
N PRO A 52 -13.56 -2.67 -6.95
CA PRO A 52 -14.56 -1.61 -6.80
C PRO A 52 -14.44 -0.52 -7.86
N PHE A 53 -13.22 -0.17 -8.29
CA PHE A 53 -12.99 0.80 -9.37
C PHE A 53 -13.51 0.24 -10.70
N ALA A 54 -13.25 -1.04 -11.00
CA ALA A 54 -13.82 -1.71 -12.17
C ALA A 54 -15.36 -1.79 -12.11
N CYS A 55 -15.95 -1.93 -10.92
CA CYS A 55 -17.40 -1.88 -10.72
C CYS A 55 -17.99 -0.49 -11.03
N LEU A 56 -17.23 0.58 -10.82
CA LEU A 56 -17.62 1.95 -11.18
C LEU A 56 -17.35 2.29 -12.67
N GLY A 57 -16.84 1.33 -13.45
CA GLY A 57 -16.58 1.48 -14.87
C GLY A 57 -15.16 1.93 -15.21
N CYS A 58 -14.29 2.17 -14.22
CA CYS A 58 -12.90 2.57 -14.47
C CYS A 58 -12.13 1.50 -15.26
N LYS A 59 -11.17 1.94 -16.07
CA LYS A 59 -10.19 1.05 -16.71
C LYS A 59 -9.09 0.75 -15.70
N VAL A 60 -8.98 -0.50 -15.27
CA VAL A 60 -8.05 -0.89 -14.22
C VAL A 60 -6.90 -1.72 -14.75
N THR A 61 -5.70 -1.44 -14.24
CA THR A 61 -4.47 -2.18 -14.52
C THR A 61 -3.80 -2.56 -13.22
N GLY A 62 -3.39 -3.81 -13.06
CA GLY A 62 -2.63 -4.31 -11.92
C GLY A 62 -1.26 -4.81 -12.37
N ILE A 63 -0.21 -4.45 -11.65
CA ILE A 63 1.15 -4.98 -11.84
C ILE A 63 1.58 -5.68 -10.56
N ASP A 64 2.01 -6.93 -10.66
CA ASP A 64 2.63 -7.68 -9.57
C ASP A 64 3.71 -8.61 -10.12
N LYS A 65 4.76 -8.85 -9.34
CA LYS A 65 5.85 -9.75 -9.71
C LYS A 65 5.52 -11.23 -9.56
N ASP A 66 4.49 -11.54 -8.77
CA ASP A 66 4.07 -12.93 -8.47
C ASP A 66 3.09 -13.43 -9.56
N PRO A 67 3.53 -14.39 -10.42
CA PRO A 67 2.68 -14.90 -11.50
C PRO A 67 1.46 -15.66 -10.98
N GLU A 68 1.52 -16.26 -9.78
CA GLU A 68 0.37 -16.97 -9.22
C GLU A 68 -0.72 -16.01 -8.78
N ARG A 69 -0.33 -14.89 -8.14
CA ARG A 69 -1.29 -13.84 -7.75
C ARG A 69 -1.96 -13.21 -8.96
N ILE A 70 -1.20 -12.96 -10.04
CA ILE A 70 -1.77 -12.41 -11.28
C ILE A 70 -2.75 -13.41 -11.93
N ARG A 71 -2.44 -14.72 -11.94
CA ARG A 71 -3.39 -15.73 -12.42
C ARG A 71 -4.71 -15.70 -11.63
N GLN A 72 -4.60 -15.59 -10.30
CA GLN A 72 -5.75 -15.47 -9.41
C GLN A 72 -6.53 -14.18 -9.63
N ALA A 73 -5.85 -13.04 -9.83
CA ALA A 73 -6.49 -11.77 -10.16
C ALA A 73 -7.36 -11.88 -11.42
N ILE A 74 -6.82 -12.43 -12.50
CA ILE A 74 -7.55 -12.66 -13.76
C ILE A 74 -8.78 -13.56 -13.53
N MET A 75 -8.61 -14.64 -12.75
CA MET A 75 -9.70 -15.58 -12.46
C MET A 75 -10.80 -14.89 -11.63
N PHE A 76 -10.46 -14.20 -10.56
CA PHE A 76 -11.41 -13.55 -9.65
C PHE A 76 -12.15 -12.39 -10.32
N PHE A 77 -11.49 -11.63 -11.18
CA PHE A 77 -12.13 -10.59 -11.99
C PHE A 77 -13.15 -11.21 -12.96
N ARG A 78 -12.78 -12.29 -13.65
CA ARG A 78 -13.69 -13.01 -14.54
C ARG A 78 -14.93 -13.55 -13.79
N GLU A 79 -14.73 -14.16 -12.62
CA GLU A 79 -15.82 -14.65 -11.76
C GLU A 79 -16.71 -13.51 -11.26
N SER A 80 -16.14 -12.31 -11.08
CA SER A 80 -16.88 -11.09 -10.69
C SER A 80 -17.58 -10.41 -11.90
N GLY A 81 -17.49 -10.96 -13.11
CA GLY A 81 -18.03 -10.36 -14.32
C GLY A 81 -17.40 -9.01 -14.68
N LYS A 82 -16.13 -8.82 -14.32
CA LYS A 82 -15.38 -7.60 -14.59
C LYS A 82 -14.12 -7.90 -15.37
N GLU A 83 -13.63 -6.87 -16.07
CA GLU A 83 -12.38 -6.91 -16.83
C GLU A 83 -11.33 -6.01 -16.17
N GLY A 84 -10.08 -6.38 -16.33
CA GLY A 84 -8.91 -5.63 -15.89
C GLY A 84 -7.68 -6.13 -16.64
N GLN A 85 -6.69 -5.29 -16.79
CA GLN A 85 -5.39 -5.67 -17.31
C GLN A 85 -4.47 -6.05 -16.15
N PHE A 86 -3.94 -7.29 -16.17
CA PHE A 86 -3.03 -7.77 -15.13
C PHE A 86 -1.69 -8.19 -15.74
N ILE A 87 -0.59 -7.65 -15.20
CA ILE A 87 0.75 -7.74 -15.79
C ILE A 87 1.69 -8.38 -14.78
N ILE A 88 2.35 -9.47 -15.19
CA ILE A 88 3.42 -10.09 -14.40
C ILE A 88 4.71 -9.31 -14.68
N SER A 89 5.12 -8.46 -13.75
CA SER A 89 6.38 -7.71 -13.86
C SER A 89 6.82 -7.17 -12.50
N ASP A 90 8.13 -7.02 -12.35
CA ASP A 90 8.65 -6.08 -11.36
C ASP A 90 8.38 -4.66 -11.86
N PHE A 91 7.69 -3.85 -11.05
CA PHE A 91 7.32 -2.49 -11.42
C PHE A 91 8.53 -1.63 -11.79
N MET A 92 9.66 -1.79 -11.10
CA MET A 92 10.88 -1.03 -11.39
C MET A 92 11.49 -1.34 -12.75
N SER A 93 11.21 -2.52 -13.29
CA SER A 93 11.65 -2.95 -14.62
C SER A 93 10.60 -2.72 -15.70
N TYR A 94 9.36 -2.39 -15.33
CA TYR A 94 8.28 -2.17 -16.28
C TYR A 94 8.41 -0.81 -16.94
N PRO A 95 8.41 -0.73 -18.28
CA PRO A 95 8.66 0.52 -18.99
C PRO A 95 7.55 1.54 -18.78
N CYS A 96 7.94 2.80 -18.57
CA CYS A 96 6.97 3.89 -18.51
C CYS A 96 6.20 4.03 -19.84
N PRO A 97 4.91 4.37 -19.77
CA PRO A 97 4.11 4.69 -20.95
C PRO A 97 4.78 5.78 -21.81
N LYS A 98 4.85 5.56 -23.11
CA LYS A 98 5.46 6.51 -24.04
C LYS A 98 4.59 7.74 -24.28
N MET A 99 3.27 7.56 -24.26
CA MET A 99 2.28 8.62 -24.47
C MET A 99 1.61 9.00 -23.15
N VAL A 100 1.34 10.29 -22.96
CA VAL A 100 0.62 10.79 -21.77
C VAL A 100 -0.78 10.20 -21.65
N SER A 101 -1.43 9.92 -22.77
CA SER A 101 -2.76 9.28 -22.83
C SER A 101 -2.80 7.85 -22.28
N GLU A 102 -1.64 7.18 -22.19
CA GLU A 102 -1.50 5.83 -21.63
C GLU A 102 -1.24 5.84 -20.11
N ARG A 103 -1.04 7.03 -19.53
CA ARG A 103 -0.82 7.20 -18.09
C ARG A 103 -2.13 7.12 -17.31
N PHE A 104 -2.02 7.11 -16.00
CA PHE A 104 -3.12 6.84 -15.09
C PHE A 104 -3.59 8.09 -14.33
N ASP A 105 -4.91 8.18 -14.12
CA ASP A 105 -5.52 9.21 -13.29
C ASP A 105 -5.31 8.92 -11.81
N VAL A 106 -5.31 7.63 -11.44
CA VAL A 106 -5.10 7.16 -10.07
C VAL A 106 -4.05 6.05 -10.07
N ILE A 107 -3.06 6.17 -9.20
CA ILE A 107 -2.12 5.09 -8.90
C ILE A 107 -2.29 4.68 -7.45
N LEU A 108 -2.59 3.39 -7.21
CA LEU A 108 -2.69 2.81 -5.88
C LEU A 108 -1.37 2.10 -5.54
N VAL A 109 -0.84 2.37 -4.34
CA VAL A 109 0.34 1.72 -3.77
C VAL A 109 0.01 1.35 -2.33
N HIS A 110 -0.46 0.12 -2.11
CA HIS A 110 -0.92 -0.32 -0.79
C HIS A 110 -0.11 -1.53 -0.31
N ASP A 111 0.46 -1.42 0.89
CA ASP A 111 1.33 -2.43 1.52
C ASP A 111 2.52 -2.84 0.61
N VAL A 112 3.18 -1.86 -0.02
CA VAL A 112 4.32 -2.04 -0.92
C VAL A 112 5.56 -1.30 -0.44
N ILE A 113 5.42 -0.01 -0.06
CA ILE A 113 6.57 0.86 0.21
C ILE A 113 7.44 0.40 1.38
N GLU A 114 6.86 -0.30 2.34
CA GLU A 114 7.55 -0.90 3.48
C GLU A 114 8.39 -2.13 3.11
N HIS A 115 8.23 -2.65 1.90
CA HIS A 115 9.02 -3.75 1.34
C HIS A 115 10.14 -3.28 0.40
N ILE A 116 10.08 -2.03 -0.07
CA ILE A 116 11.11 -1.45 -0.94
C ILE A 116 12.35 -1.11 -0.11
N GLN A 117 13.54 -1.51 -0.60
CA GLN A 117 14.79 -1.23 0.11
C GLN A 117 15.08 0.29 0.18
N PRO A 118 15.72 0.79 1.25
CA PRO A 118 15.96 2.23 1.42
C PRO A 118 16.68 2.89 0.24
N SER A 119 17.61 2.19 -0.41
CA SER A 119 18.35 2.66 -1.58
C SER A 119 17.48 2.82 -2.83
N GLU A 120 16.35 2.12 -2.91
CA GLU A 120 15.47 2.08 -4.10
C GLU A 120 14.24 2.98 -3.96
N LYS A 121 13.91 3.42 -2.74
CA LYS A 121 12.68 4.20 -2.49
C LYS A 121 12.61 5.48 -3.29
N TYR A 122 13.71 6.21 -3.41
CA TYR A 122 13.77 7.44 -4.21
C TYR A 122 13.46 7.15 -5.68
N SER A 123 14.13 6.16 -6.26
CA SER A 123 13.93 5.76 -7.66
C SER A 123 12.52 5.22 -7.90
N PHE A 124 11.93 4.51 -6.92
CA PHE A 124 10.55 4.04 -6.97
C PHE A 124 9.55 5.20 -7.09
N PHE A 125 9.69 6.25 -6.26
CA PHE A 125 8.85 7.43 -6.36
C PHE A 125 9.02 8.16 -7.69
N MET A 126 10.27 8.32 -8.14
CA MET A 126 10.57 8.93 -9.44
C MET A 126 9.98 8.12 -10.60
N HIS A 127 10.02 6.79 -10.50
CA HIS A 127 9.46 5.93 -11.55
C HIS A 127 7.93 6.07 -11.64
N ILE A 128 7.23 6.23 -10.51
CA ILE A 128 5.78 6.46 -10.47
C ILE A 128 5.37 7.70 -11.27
N HIS A 129 6.17 8.79 -11.27
CA HIS A 129 5.89 9.98 -12.09
C HIS A 129 5.70 9.67 -13.57
N GLY A 130 6.46 8.68 -14.10
CA GLY A 130 6.35 8.26 -15.51
C GLY A 130 5.00 7.65 -15.87
N PHE A 131 4.24 7.19 -14.87
CA PHE A 131 2.93 6.55 -15.03
C PHE A 131 1.77 7.48 -14.70
N LEU A 132 2.02 8.61 -14.01
CA LEU A 132 0.98 9.51 -13.53
C LEU A 132 0.63 10.54 -14.61
N LYS A 133 -0.67 10.79 -14.85
CA LYS A 133 -1.14 11.94 -15.61
C LYS A 133 -0.88 13.22 -14.82
N HIS A 134 -0.87 14.36 -15.54
CA HIS A 134 -0.60 15.68 -14.96
C HIS A 134 -1.51 16.03 -13.76
N ASP A 135 -2.83 15.78 -13.89
CA ASP A 135 -3.83 16.01 -12.81
C ASP A 135 -4.12 14.73 -12.03
N GLY A 136 -3.28 13.73 -12.16
CA GLY A 136 -3.44 12.44 -11.49
C GLY A 136 -2.98 12.49 -10.04
N ILE A 137 -3.39 11.47 -9.30
CA ILE A 137 -3.01 11.29 -7.89
C ILE A 137 -2.41 9.94 -7.64
N VAL A 138 -1.55 9.87 -6.62
CA VAL A 138 -1.06 8.61 -6.08
C VAL A 138 -1.62 8.42 -4.68
N PHE A 139 -2.36 7.34 -4.48
CA PHE A 139 -2.78 6.88 -3.15
C PHE A 139 -1.74 5.92 -2.61
N PHE A 140 -1.20 6.24 -1.42
CA PHE A 140 -0.39 5.31 -0.64
C PHE A 140 -1.13 4.86 0.59
N GLY A 141 -1.01 3.55 0.90
CA GLY A 141 -1.44 2.96 2.16
C GLY A 141 -0.34 2.07 2.71
N PHE A 142 0.11 2.30 3.96
CA PHE A 142 1.14 1.46 4.57
C PHE A 142 1.08 1.52 6.10
N PRO A 143 1.53 0.46 6.81
CA PRO A 143 1.68 0.47 8.26
C PRO A 143 2.92 1.26 8.67
N ALA A 144 2.81 2.15 9.66
CA ALA A 144 3.99 2.83 10.21
C ALA A 144 4.90 1.81 10.93
N TRP A 145 6.22 1.90 10.71
CA TRP A 145 7.19 0.93 11.22
C TRP A 145 7.10 0.67 12.74
N HIS A 146 6.87 1.71 13.54
CA HIS A 146 6.87 1.57 15.01
C HIS A 146 5.54 1.08 15.59
N ASN A 147 4.50 0.81 14.79
CA ASN A 147 3.26 0.24 15.34
C ASN A 147 3.52 -1.18 15.90
N PRO A 148 2.64 -1.72 16.75
CA PRO A 148 2.87 -3.02 17.42
C PRO A 148 3.29 -4.17 16.50
N PHE A 149 2.83 -4.16 15.27
CA PHE A 149 3.07 -5.20 14.27
C PHE A 149 3.66 -4.66 12.95
N GLY A 150 4.28 -3.49 12.98
CA GLY A 150 4.88 -2.84 11.81
C GLY A 150 6.02 -3.63 11.16
N GLY A 151 6.60 -4.58 11.88
CA GLY A 151 7.61 -5.50 11.34
C GLY A 151 7.04 -6.76 10.68
N HIS A 152 5.73 -6.85 10.49
CA HIS A 152 5.05 -7.99 9.84
C HIS A 152 5.33 -9.36 10.49
N GLN A 153 5.77 -9.40 11.75
CA GLN A 153 6.12 -10.65 12.44
C GLN A 153 4.97 -11.67 12.50
N GLN A 154 3.75 -11.26 12.20
CA GLN A 154 2.57 -12.13 12.08
C GLN A 154 2.65 -13.13 10.92
N ILE A 155 3.53 -12.92 9.94
CA ILE A 155 3.78 -13.89 8.86
C ILE A 155 4.59 -15.09 9.35
N SER A 156 5.31 -14.98 10.49
CA SER A 156 6.02 -16.08 11.10
C SER A 156 5.08 -17.01 11.88
N VAL A 157 5.65 -18.04 12.49
CA VAL A 157 4.92 -19.04 13.28
C VAL A 157 5.18 -18.89 14.77
N GLY A 158 4.41 -19.61 15.58
CA GLY A 158 4.59 -19.76 17.02
C GLY A 158 4.32 -18.47 17.81
N PHE A 159 4.95 -18.35 18.98
CA PHE A 159 4.66 -17.28 19.93
C PHE A 159 5.13 -15.90 19.44
N ALA A 160 6.24 -15.83 18.71
CA ALA A 160 6.80 -14.56 18.22
C ALA A 160 5.83 -13.82 17.28
N SER A 161 5.01 -14.56 16.50
CA SER A 161 4.02 -13.96 15.61
C SER A 161 2.94 -13.13 16.33
N ARG A 162 2.76 -13.35 17.63
CA ARG A 162 1.72 -12.71 18.48
C ARG A 162 2.28 -11.61 19.39
N LEU A 163 3.61 -11.50 19.51
CA LEU A 163 4.24 -10.51 20.38
C LEU A 163 4.35 -9.16 19.67
N PRO A 164 3.77 -8.08 20.23
CA PRO A 164 3.92 -6.75 19.66
C PRO A 164 5.35 -6.22 19.86
N PHE A 165 5.78 -5.31 18.99
CA PHE A 165 7.03 -4.55 19.07
C PHE A 165 8.34 -5.34 19.02
N ILE A 166 8.35 -6.68 18.88
CA ILE A 166 9.60 -7.47 18.85
C ILE A 166 10.51 -7.12 17.70
N HIS A 167 9.96 -6.61 16.58
CA HIS A 167 10.73 -6.14 15.43
C HIS A 167 11.61 -4.91 15.76
N LEU A 168 11.32 -4.17 16.85
CA LEU A 168 12.12 -3.05 17.29
C LEU A 168 13.38 -3.48 18.08
N LEU A 169 13.44 -4.74 18.53
CA LEU A 169 14.58 -5.27 19.25
C LEU A 169 15.85 -5.32 18.37
N PRO A 170 17.05 -5.32 18.97
CA PRO A 170 18.31 -5.56 18.25
C PRO A 170 18.23 -6.83 17.40
N ASN A 171 18.90 -6.84 16.24
CA ASN A 171 18.80 -7.92 15.26
C ASN A 171 19.09 -9.31 15.82
N CYS A 172 20.09 -9.43 16.71
CA CYS A 172 20.46 -10.70 17.33
C CYS A 172 19.32 -11.26 18.21
N ILE A 173 18.68 -10.39 19.02
CA ILE A 173 17.56 -10.78 19.88
C ILE A 173 16.33 -11.13 19.04
N TYR A 174 16.00 -10.30 18.05
CA TYR A 174 14.85 -10.52 17.18
C TYR A 174 14.97 -11.84 16.41
N LYS A 175 16.12 -12.11 15.75
CA LYS A 175 16.40 -13.39 15.09
C LYS A 175 16.31 -14.57 16.04
N GLY A 176 16.89 -14.44 17.24
CA GLY A 176 16.84 -15.50 18.26
C GLY A 176 15.41 -15.83 18.70
N LEU A 177 14.55 -14.82 18.88
CA LEU A 177 13.13 -15.02 19.21
C LEU A 177 12.37 -15.72 18.09
N LEU A 178 12.57 -15.29 16.83
CA LEU A 178 11.95 -15.90 15.67
C LEU A 178 12.35 -17.36 15.52
N TYR A 179 13.65 -17.65 15.63
CA TYR A 179 14.19 -19.01 15.58
C TYR A 179 13.60 -19.90 16.67
N ARG A 180 13.57 -19.44 17.93
CA ARG A 180 12.98 -20.15 19.06
C ARG A 180 11.47 -20.34 18.92
N SER A 181 10.81 -19.49 18.15
CA SER A 181 9.39 -19.62 17.82
C SER A 181 9.08 -20.63 16.73
N GLY A 182 10.10 -21.22 16.10
CA GLY A 182 9.96 -22.20 15.02
C GLY A 182 9.84 -21.59 13.62
N ALA A 183 10.20 -20.31 13.44
CA ALA A 183 10.23 -19.70 12.11
C ALA A 183 11.32 -20.33 11.23
N SER A 184 11.00 -20.55 9.96
CA SER A 184 11.97 -21.05 8.98
C SER A 184 13.03 -19.98 8.68
N ARG A 185 14.15 -20.40 8.09
CA ARG A 185 15.21 -19.48 7.70
C ARG A 185 14.71 -18.45 6.69
N GLU A 186 13.91 -18.88 5.73
CA GLU A 186 13.31 -18.01 4.70
C GLU A 186 12.42 -16.97 5.33
N GLN A 187 11.57 -17.35 6.30
CA GLN A 187 10.71 -16.40 7.05
C GLN A 187 11.55 -15.38 7.86
N ILE A 188 12.64 -15.83 8.49
CA ILE A 188 13.53 -14.94 9.24
C ILE A 188 14.23 -13.96 8.29
N ASP A 189 14.73 -14.43 7.14
CA ASP A 189 15.39 -13.58 6.16
C ASP A 189 14.41 -12.55 5.56
N GLU A 190 13.18 -12.95 5.24
CA GLU A 190 12.10 -12.05 4.79
C GLU A 190 11.81 -10.97 5.84
N LEU A 191 11.61 -11.34 7.10
CA LEU A 191 11.35 -10.39 8.19
C LEU A 191 12.54 -9.43 8.43
N MET A 192 13.76 -9.89 8.20
CA MET A 192 14.94 -9.04 8.27
C MET A 192 15.04 -8.04 7.11
N LEU A 193 14.62 -8.43 5.91
CA LEU A 193 14.49 -7.53 4.77
C LEU A 193 13.43 -6.44 5.03
N ILE A 194 12.25 -6.83 5.55
CA ILE A 194 11.21 -5.88 5.96
C ILE A 194 11.74 -4.92 7.03
N LYS A 195 12.51 -5.45 8.00
CA LYS A 195 13.14 -4.60 9.04
C LYS A 195 14.14 -3.58 8.47
N GLN A 196 14.85 -3.93 7.41
CA GLN A 196 15.73 -2.98 6.70
C GLN A 196 14.92 -1.96 5.90
N ALA A 197 13.88 -2.42 5.21
CA ALA A 197 13.03 -1.60 4.35
C ALA A 197 12.21 -0.56 5.12
N ARG A 198 11.79 -0.84 6.32
CA ARG A 198 10.99 -0.01 7.25
C ARG A 198 10.57 1.37 6.72
N MET A 199 9.36 1.81 7.04
CA MET A 199 8.86 3.14 6.67
C MET A 199 8.20 3.82 7.88
N THR A 200 8.66 5.02 8.23
CA THR A 200 8.00 5.89 9.20
C THR A 200 7.24 7.00 8.49
N ILE A 201 6.33 7.64 9.19
CA ILE A 201 5.56 8.78 8.67
C ILE A 201 6.51 9.90 8.23
N GLU A 202 7.53 10.21 9.04
CA GLU A 202 8.50 11.29 8.77
C GLU A 202 9.42 10.97 7.57
N GLN A 203 9.80 9.69 7.44
CA GLN A 203 10.58 9.24 6.28
C GLN A 203 9.75 9.34 4.99
N PHE A 204 8.48 8.96 5.05
CA PHE A 204 7.57 9.06 3.91
C PHE A 204 7.33 10.52 3.53
N ASP A 205 7.00 11.40 4.50
CA ASP A 205 6.80 12.82 4.26
C ASP A 205 8.02 13.46 3.57
N LYS A 206 9.23 13.18 4.08
CA LYS A 206 10.48 13.66 3.50
C LYS A 206 10.71 13.13 2.09
N LEU A 207 10.48 11.83 1.88
CA LEU A 207 10.67 11.18 0.59
C LEU A 207 9.72 11.75 -0.46
N ALA A 208 8.43 11.86 -0.18
CA ALA A 208 7.44 12.43 -1.07
C ALA A 208 7.83 13.86 -1.50
N MET A 209 8.19 14.71 -0.53
CA MET A 209 8.60 16.08 -0.83
C MET A 209 9.91 16.16 -1.64
N SER A 210 10.90 15.28 -1.34
CA SER A 210 12.19 15.28 -2.04
C SER A 210 12.10 14.74 -3.47
N THR A 211 11.05 14.00 -3.80
CA THR A 211 10.78 13.48 -5.13
C THR A 211 9.79 14.31 -5.94
N GLY A 212 9.47 15.54 -5.47
CA GLY A 212 8.66 16.50 -6.21
C GLY A 212 7.15 16.36 -6.02
N TYR A 213 6.69 15.48 -5.13
CA TYR A 213 5.27 15.39 -4.80
C TYR A 213 4.84 16.42 -3.76
N ARG A 214 3.59 16.83 -3.86
CA ARG A 214 2.84 17.52 -2.81
C ARG A 214 1.98 16.50 -2.07
N ILE A 215 2.01 16.52 -0.75
CA ILE A 215 1.07 15.75 0.08
C ILE A 215 -0.26 16.54 0.10
N ALA A 216 -1.24 16.07 -0.69
CA ALA A 216 -2.54 16.70 -0.79
C ALA A 216 -3.44 16.34 0.41
N ASP A 217 -3.31 15.11 0.93
CA ASP A 217 -3.96 14.67 2.17
C ASP A 217 -3.15 13.61 2.88
N ARG A 218 -3.34 13.52 4.20
CA ARG A 218 -2.79 12.49 5.06
C ARG A 218 -3.78 12.11 6.15
N THR A 219 -4.17 10.85 6.20
CA THR A 219 -4.98 10.30 7.29
C THR A 219 -4.23 9.16 7.98
N LEU A 220 -4.01 9.31 9.29
CA LEU A 220 -3.40 8.27 10.13
C LEU A 220 -4.49 7.49 10.85
N TRP A 221 -4.44 6.17 10.76
CA TRP A 221 -5.42 5.26 11.35
C TRP A 221 -4.88 4.59 12.62
N LEU A 222 -5.58 4.78 13.75
CA LEU A 222 -5.37 4.02 14.97
C LEU A 222 -5.84 2.58 14.79
N VAL A 223 -7.00 2.40 14.15
CA VAL A 223 -7.55 1.09 13.76
C VAL A 223 -7.64 1.08 12.24
N ASN A 224 -6.80 0.27 11.60
CA ASN A 224 -6.75 0.13 10.15
C ASN A 224 -8.14 -0.19 9.58
N PRO A 225 -8.60 0.49 8.51
CA PRO A 225 -9.84 0.19 7.80
C PRO A 225 -10.03 -1.29 7.45
N HIS A 226 -8.97 -1.99 7.06
CA HIS A 226 -9.00 -3.41 6.75
C HIS A 226 -9.38 -4.29 7.96
N TYR A 227 -9.21 -3.81 9.20
CA TYR A 227 -9.57 -4.55 10.42
C TYR A 227 -11.08 -4.71 10.59
N LYS A 228 -11.91 -3.90 9.90
CA LYS A 228 -13.35 -4.13 9.83
C LYS A 228 -13.67 -5.48 9.18
N GLN A 229 -13.03 -5.79 8.07
CA GLN A 229 -13.20 -7.05 7.35
C GLN A 229 -12.55 -8.22 8.10
N LYS A 230 -11.38 -7.98 8.70
CA LYS A 230 -10.55 -9.01 9.29
C LYS A 230 -10.95 -9.40 10.71
N PHE A 231 -11.37 -8.43 11.53
CA PHE A 231 -11.61 -8.59 12.96
C PHE A 231 -12.94 -8.01 13.43
N ASN A 232 -13.77 -7.50 12.52
CA ASN A 232 -15.00 -6.76 12.80
C ASN A 232 -14.77 -5.54 13.72
N LEU A 233 -13.60 -4.90 13.60
CA LEU A 233 -13.25 -3.69 14.33
C LEU A 233 -13.52 -2.47 13.45
N SER A 234 -14.33 -1.53 13.94
CA SER A 234 -14.60 -0.28 13.24
C SER A 234 -13.32 0.55 13.09
N ALA A 235 -13.07 1.03 11.88
CA ALA A 235 -11.93 1.90 11.59
C ALA A 235 -11.98 3.17 12.45
N ARG A 236 -10.82 3.59 12.97
CA ARG A 236 -10.70 4.81 13.78
C ARG A 236 -9.49 5.60 13.35
N ARG A 237 -9.69 6.87 13.06
CA ARG A 237 -8.58 7.82 12.82
C ARG A 237 -7.80 8.03 14.12
N LEU A 238 -6.51 8.28 13.99
CA LEU A 238 -5.67 8.71 15.11
C LEU A 238 -6.15 10.07 15.60
N TRP A 239 -6.18 10.25 16.90
CA TRP A 239 -6.61 11.53 17.49
C TRP A 239 -5.72 12.69 17.03
N PRO A 240 -6.27 13.88 16.78
CA PRO A 240 -5.52 15.02 16.26
C PRO A 240 -4.26 15.37 17.07
N LEU A 241 -4.35 15.33 18.41
CA LEU A 241 -3.21 15.56 19.28
C LEU A 241 -2.08 14.55 19.06
N LEU A 242 -2.38 13.25 18.99
CA LEU A 242 -1.37 12.22 18.73
C LEU A 242 -0.84 12.28 17.29
N SER A 243 -1.71 12.59 16.33
CA SER A 243 -1.34 12.75 14.94
C SER A 243 -0.37 13.92 14.71
N SER A 244 -0.44 14.97 15.52
CA SER A 244 0.44 16.13 15.45
C SER A 244 1.82 15.92 16.10
N LEU A 245 2.00 14.85 16.90
CA LEU A 245 3.27 14.57 17.59
C LEU A 245 4.22 13.75 16.69
N PRO A 246 5.27 14.37 16.11
CA PRO A 246 6.22 13.64 15.26
C PRO A 246 6.86 12.48 16.04
N TYR A 247 7.21 11.42 15.32
CA TYR A 247 7.80 10.18 15.83
C TYR A 247 6.87 9.38 16.75
N ILE A 248 6.18 9.99 17.73
CA ILE A 248 5.25 9.35 18.66
C ILE A 248 4.06 8.75 17.89
N ARG A 249 3.50 9.49 16.92
CA ARG A 249 2.38 9.03 16.08
C ARG A 249 2.61 7.69 15.40
N ASN A 250 3.88 7.34 15.10
CA ASN A 250 4.20 6.07 14.46
C ASN A 250 3.84 4.84 15.30
N TYR A 251 3.89 4.96 16.64
CA TYR A 251 3.55 3.85 17.54
C TYR A 251 2.05 3.53 17.55
N PHE A 252 1.23 4.48 17.17
CA PHE A 252 -0.24 4.38 17.18
C PHE A 252 -0.85 4.30 15.78
N THR A 253 -0.04 4.37 14.72
CA THR A 253 -0.52 4.33 13.33
C THR A 253 -0.43 2.92 12.77
N THR A 254 -1.56 2.22 12.75
CA THR A 254 -1.65 0.88 12.16
C THR A 254 -1.75 0.89 10.64
N SER A 255 -2.17 2.02 10.06
CA SER A 255 -2.11 2.31 8.63
C SER A 255 -2.08 3.82 8.42
N ALA A 256 -1.30 4.28 7.46
CA ALA A 256 -1.25 5.66 7.01
C ALA A 256 -1.75 5.73 5.57
N PHE A 257 -2.75 6.58 5.31
CA PHE A 257 -3.24 6.88 3.97
C PHE A 257 -2.73 8.25 3.54
N TYR A 258 -2.24 8.32 2.32
CA TYR A 258 -1.77 9.56 1.70
C TYR A 258 -2.37 9.73 0.31
N ILE A 259 -2.66 10.97 -0.05
CA ILE A 259 -2.84 11.40 -1.42
C ILE A 259 -1.65 12.29 -1.79
N LEU A 260 -0.93 11.87 -2.81
CA LEU A 260 0.13 12.67 -3.41
C LEU A 260 -0.35 13.18 -4.77
N SER A 261 -0.02 14.43 -5.08
CA SER A 261 -0.21 15.05 -6.40
C SER A 261 1.10 15.66 -6.88
N ASP A 262 1.20 15.92 -8.18
CA ASP A 262 2.37 16.57 -8.74
C ASP A 262 2.49 18.01 -8.22
N LYS A 263 3.72 18.45 -7.94
CA LYS A 263 3.99 19.78 -7.39
C LYS A 263 3.86 20.90 -8.44
N LEU A 264 3.89 20.55 -9.71
CA LEU A 264 3.98 21.49 -10.83
C LEU A 264 2.74 22.36 -11.05
N ASP A 265 1.58 22.05 -10.41
CA ASP A 265 0.32 22.77 -10.63
C ASP A 265 0.02 23.93 -9.69
N SER A 266 0.71 24.02 -8.56
CA SER A 266 0.43 25.11 -7.60
C SER A 266 0.99 26.49 -8.02
N GLU A 267 1.93 26.54 -8.96
CA GLU A 267 2.48 27.82 -9.43
C GLU A 267 1.71 28.45 -10.62
N LYS A 268 0.93 27.66 -11.36
CA LYS A 268 0.14 28.18 -12.49
C LYS A 268 -1.19 28.80 -12.10
N ILE A 269 -1.73 28.52 -10.93
CA ILE A 269 -3.02 29.07 -10.46
C ILE A 269 -2.89 30.51 -9.94
N ASN A 270 -1.67 30.95 -9.61
CA ASN A 270 -1.43 32.32 -9.11
C ASN A 270 -1.12 33.36 -10.21
N TYR A 271 -1.21 33.01 -11.49
CA TYR A 271 -0.95 33.91 -12.63
C TYR A 271 -2.11 33.96 -13.65
N LEU A 272 -3.30 33.56 -13.28
CA LEU A 272 -4.56 33.83 -13.96
C LEU A 272 -5.54 34.49 -12.95
#